data_5f1a65787ef5e745f82ac38ff442f650
#
_entry.id   5f1a65787ef5e745f82ac38ff442f650
#
_cell.length_a   1.000
_cell.length_b   1.000
_cell.length_c   1.000
_cell.angle_alpha   90.00
_cell.angle_beta   90.00
_cell.angle_gamma   90.00
#
_symmetry.space_group_name_H-M   'P 1'
#
loop_
_entity.id
_entity.type
_entity.pdbx_description
1 polymer ?
#
loop_
_entity_poly.entity_id
_entity_poly.type
_entity_poly.pdbx_seq_one_letter_code
_entity_poly.pdbx_strand_id
1 'polypeptide(L)'
;MKNQPLISIVVPVLNEEKILENTLKNIRQQSYKNYELIVVDNGSTDNSVNIAKKFADKILFEEKKGSINAMTTGFKNAKGEIIVNCDADSLYPTNYLEKIVEAFNKSEKIVAVYGPLVFIENGKISNFFTLLGYTIADFLSKVFTNTYIVGAANFAIKKEIYDKVGGYNTNSNLASQDFRLAKKLSKHGKVKFIPSLIVLTSNRRFKENGTFRALLHSFKLWFDVAFNINKITYDNYYTHSYYQKKGANKEK
;
A
#
# COMPACT_ATOMS: atom_id res chain seq x y z
N MET A 1 22.14 -7.48 20.38
CA MET A 1 20.82 -8.15 20.12
C MET A 1 20.20 -7.46 18.92
N LYS A 2 19.64 -8.19 17.95
CA LYS A 2 18.90 -7.55 16.83
C LYS A 2 17.71 -6.80 17.43
N ASN A 3 17.55 -5.53 17.08
CA ASN A 3 16.39 -4.75 17.51
C ASN A 3 15.11 -5.38 16.96
N GLN A 4 14.11 -5.60 17.81
CA GLN A 4 12.78 -6.13 17.42
C GLN A 4 11.74 -5.02 17.60
N PRO A 5 11.67 -4.04 16.69
CA PRO A 5 10.76 -2.92 16.81
C PRO A 5 9.29 -3.37 16.75
N LEU A 6 8.40 -2.67 17.41
CA LEU A 6 6.97 -2.85 17.23
C LEU A 6 6.60 -2.39 15.81
N ILE A 7 5.84 -3.22 15.09
CA ILE A 7 5.29 -2.90 13.77
C ILE A 7 3.79 -2.65 13.90
N SER A 8 3.30 -1.54 13.36
CA SER A 8 1.86 -1.34 13.19
C SER A 8 1.48 -1.63 11.74
N ILE A 9 0.70 -2.68 11.54
CA ILE A 9 0.10 -3.01 10.24
C ILE A 9 -1.23 -2.28 10.15
N VAL A 10 -1.42 -1.50 9.08
CA VAL A 10 -2.65 -0.78 8.82
C VAL A 10 -3.32 -1.31 7.56
N VAL A 11 -4.58 -1.71 7.69
CA VAL A 11 -5.42 -2.25 6.60
C VAL A 11 -6.64 -1.34 6.42
N PRO A 12 -6.65 -0.46 5.40
CA PRO A 12 -7.86 0.28 5.05
C PRO A 12 -8.89 -0.64 4.39
N VAL A 13 -10.14 -0.52 4.79
CA VAL A 13 -11.23 -1.41 4.34
C VAL A 13 -12.45 -0.59 3.90
N LEU A 14 -13.02 -0.97 2.74
CA LEU A 14 -14.30 -0.47 2.27
C LEU A 14 -15.01 -1.54 1.45
N ASN A 15 -16.01 -2.21 2.04
CA ASN A 15 -16.81 -3.24 1.38
C ASN A 15 -15.99 -4.39 0.77
N GLU A 16 -15.22 -5.09 1.60
CA GLU A 16 -14.33 -6.18 1.22
C GLU A 16 -14.69 -7.52 1.89
N GLU A 17 -15.96 -7.71 2.31
CA GLU A 17 -16.41 -8.91 3.04
C GLU A 17 -16.03 -10.24 2.39
N LYS A 18 -15.91 -10.28 1.05
CA LYS A 18 -15.64 -11.51 0.29
C LYS A 18 -14.20 -12.01 0.40
N ILE A 19 -13.25 -11.10 0.71
CA ILE A 19 -11.81 -11.40 0.63
C ILE A 19 -11.07 -11.02 1.92
N LEU A 20 -11.59 -10.10 2.70
CA LEU A 20 -10.94 -9.55 3.89
C LEU A 20 -10.53 -10.62 4.89
N GLU A 21 -11.37 -11.64 5.12
CA GLU A 21 -11.08 -12.71 6.06
C GLU A 21 -9.78 -13.46 5.72
N ASN A 22 -9.58 -13.78 4.44
CA ASN A 22 -8.38 -14.46 3.97
C ASN A 22 -7.13 -13.59 4.17
N THR A 23 -7.22 -12.29 3.86
CA THR A 23 -6.12 -11.35 4.06
C THR A 23 -5.75 -11.22 5.53
N LEU A 24 -6.73 -11.04 6.42
CA LEU A 24 -6.47 -10.90 7.86
C LEU A 24 -5.94 -12.18 8.49
N LYS A 25 -6.45 -13.35 8.10
CA LYS A 25 -5.88 -14.65 8.50
C LYS A 25 -4.42 -14.80 8.05
N ASN A 26 -4.12 -14.41 6.81
CA ASN A 26 -2.78 -14.47 6.27
C ASN A 26 -1.82 -13.52 7.03
N ILE A 27 -2.25 -12.30 7.37
CA ILE A 27 -1.47 -11.37 8.20
C ILE A 27 -1.21 -11.98 9.59
N ARG A 28 -2.17 -12.66 10.20
CA ARG A 28 -1.99 -13.31 11.52
C ARG A 28 -1.02 -14.50 11.51
N GLN A 29 -0.69 -15.02 10.31
CA GLN A 29 0.30 -16.10 10.14
C GLN A 29 1.75 -15.59 10.06
N GLN A 30 2.01 -14.30 10.20
CA GLN A 30 3.37 -13.77 10.17
C GLN A 30 4.25 -14.41 11.26
N SER A 31 5.49 -14.77 10.89
CA SER A 31 6.49 -15.35 11.80
C SER A 31 6.98 -14.33 12.83
N TYR A 32 7.15 -13.08 12.44
CA TYR A 32 7.43 -11.97 13.34
C TYR A 32 6.22 -11.65 14.22
N LYS A 33 6.37 -11.63 15.56
CA LYS A 33 5.24 -11.54 16.49
C LYS A 33 5.06 -10.17 17.16
N ASN A 34 6.07 -9.29 17.12
CA ASN A 34 5.97 -7.98 17.76
C ASN A 34 5.28 -6.96 16.81
N TYR A 35 3.99 -7.15 16.59
CA TYR A 35 3.18 -6.25 15.77
C TYR A 35 1.77 -6.06 16.34
N GLU A 36 1.14 -4.95 15.98
CA GLU A 36 -0.29 -4.71 16.11
C GLU A 36 -0.95 -4.64 14.73
N LEU A 37 -2.19 -5.10 14.63
CA LEU A 37 -3.01 -5.06 13.43
C LEU A 37 -4.16 -4.07 13.61
N ILE A 38 -4.10 -2.98 12.86
CA ILE A 38 -5.10 -1.91 12.86
C ILE A 38 -5.91 -2.02 11.57
N VAL A 39 -7.21 -2.21 11.66
CA VAL A 39 -8.13 -2.13 10.53
C VAL A 39 -8.83 -0.77 10.58
N VAL A 40 -8.86 -0.08 9.46
CA VAL A 40 -9.55 1.22 9.35
C VAL A 40 -10.71 1.08 8.39
N ASP A 41 -11.94 1.06 8.92
CA ASP A 41 -13.15 1.05 8.13
C ASP A 41 -13.43 2.45 7.57
N ASN A 42 -13.60 2.53 6.27
CA ASN A 42 -13.91 3.79 5.57
C ASN A 42 -15.40 3.88 5.16
N GLY A 43 -16.26 3.35 6.03
CA GLY A 43 -17.71 3.37 5.88
C GLY A 43 -18.25 2.21 5.05
N SER A 44 -17.86 0.98 5.42
CA SER A 44 -18.43 -0.24 4.84
C SER A 44 -19.90 -0.41 5.21
N THR A 45 -20.66 -0.97 4.27
CA THR A 45 -22.08 -1.29 4.42
C THR A 45 -22.35 -2.80 4.37
N ASP A 46 -21.30 -3.59 4.20
CA ASP A 46 -21.31 -5.05 4.19
C ASP A 46 -20.79 -5.63 5.53
N ASN A 47 -20.46 -6.90 5.57
CA ASN A 47 -20.01 -7.57 6.79
C ASN A 47 -18.52 -7.35 7.11
N SER A 48 -17.81 -6.45 6.42
CA SER A 48 -16.36 -6.23 6.57
C SER A 48 -15.96 -5.91 8.02
N VAL A 49 -16.72 -5.03 8.71
CA VAL A 49 -16.41 -4.63 10.10
C VAL A 49 -16.52 -5.83 11.06
N ASN A 50 -17.53 -6.70 10.89
CA ASN A 50 -17.68 -7.89 11.75
C ASN A 50 -16.58 -8.93 11.49
N ILE A 51 -16.11 -9.03 10.25
CA ILE A 51 -14.93 -9.86 9.92
C ILE A 51 -13.69 -9.28 10.61
N ALA A 52 -13.46 -7.96 10.49
CA ALA A 52 -12.30 -7.30 11.10
C ALA A 52 -12.23 -7.51 12.62
N LYS A 53 -13.38 -7.48 13.33
CA LYS A 53 -13.45 -7.71 14.80
C LYS A 53 -12.86 -9.04 15.25
N LYS A 54 -12.79 -10.04 14.38
CA LYS A 54 -12.24 -11.36 14.72
C LYS A 54 -10.71 -11.39 14.68
N PHE A 55 -10.08 -10.42 14.02
CA PHE A 55 -8.64 -10.46 13.74
C PHE A 55 -7.89 -9.22 14.17
N ALA A 56 -8.50 -8.02 14.14
CA ALA A 56 -7.81 -6.78 14.44
C ALA A 56 -7.57 -6.59 15.94
N ASP A 57 -6.42 -6.01 16.29
CA ASP A 57 -6.16 -5.54 17.67
C ASP A 57 -6.86 -4.19 17.90
N LYS A 58 -7.05 -3.41 16.81
CA LYS A 58 -7.73 -2.13 16.83
C LYS A 58 -8.55 -1.93 15.56
N ILE A 59 -9.78 -1.44 15.72
CA ILE A 59 -10.62 -1.01 14.60
C ILE A 59 -10.88 0.48 14.76
N LEU A 60 -10.64 1.20 13.68
CA LEU A 60 -10.89 2.62 13.58
C LEU A 60 -11.95 2.88 12.50
N PHE A 61 -12.64 3.99 12.62
CA PHE A 61 -13.55 4.48 11.60
C PHE A 61 -13.00 5.79 11.01
N GLU A 62 -13.00 5.89 9.69
CA GLU A 62 -12.66 7.12 8.97
C GLU A 62 -13.85 7.59 8.15
N GLU A 63 -14.42 8.71 8.53
CA GLU A 63 -15.62 9.28 7.91
C GLU A 63 -15.34 9.82 6.50
N LYS A 64 -14.18 10.46 6.32
CA LYS A 64 -13.81 11.03 5.04
C LYS A 64 -13.43 9.92 4.06
N LYS A 65 -14.22 9.77 2.99
CA LYS A 65 -14.00 8.74 1.98
C LYS A 65 -12.64 8.83 1.32
N GLY A 66 -12.03 7.67 1.05
CA GLY A 66 -10.78 7.50 0.33
C GLY A 66 -9.72 6.75 1.12
N SER A 67 -9.01 5.85 0.45
CA SER A 67 -8.00 4.96 1.05
C SER A 67 -6.88 5.74 1.77
N ILE A 68 -6.48 6.89 1.23
CA ILE A 68 -5.45 7.75 1.84
C ILE A 68 -5.92 8.35 3.17
N ASN A 69 -7.20 8.72 3.30
CA ASN A 69 -7.76 9.21 4.57
C ASN A 69 -7.75 8.08 5.60
N ALA A 70 -8.27 6.91 5.24
CA ALA A 70 -8.27 5.73 6.11
C ALA A 70 -6.83 5.34 6.54
N MET A 71 -5.89 5.33 5.59
CA MET A 71 -4.49 5.03 5.87
C MET A 71 -3.85 6.06 6.82
N THR A 72 -4.13 7.35 6.59
CA THR A 72 -3.64 8.43 7.45
C THR A 72 -4.17 8.30 8.88
N THR A 73 -5.45 7.95 9.03
CA THR A 73 -6.08 7.70 10.34
C THR A 73 -5.44 6.51 11.04
N GLY A 74 -5.18 5.42 10.30
CA GLY A 74 -4.46 4.26 10.83
C GLY A 74 -3.05 4.61 11.29
N PHE A 75 -2.26 5.29 10.45
CA PHE A 75 -0.89 5.67 10.75
C PHE A 75 -0.76 6.65 11.92
N LYS A 76 -1.69 7.60 12.06
CA LYS A 76 -1.75 8.48 13.23
C LYS A 76 -2.00 7.73 14.54
N ASN A 77 -2.75 6.64 14.48
CA ASN A 77 -3.11 5.82 15.64
C ASN A 77 -2.15 4.64 15.88
N ALA A 78 -1.15 4.47 15.03
CA ALA A 78 -0.13 3.44 15.13
C ALA A 78 0.83 3.71 16.29
N LYS A 79 1.17 2.66 17.05
CA LYS A 79 2.14 2.71 18.17
C LYS A 79 3.52 2.20 17.76
N GLY A 80 3.62 1.50 16.63
CA GLY A 80 4.85 0.89 16.15
C GLY A 80 5.88 1.90 15.67
N GLU A 81 7.13 1.55 15.84
CA GLU A 81 8.28 2.28 15.27
C GLU A 81 8.30 2.20 13.74
N ILE A 82 7.75 1.11 13.20
CA ILE A 82 7.56 0.87 11.78
C ILE A 82 6.06 0.79 11.50
N ILE A 83 5.60 1.55 10.53
CA ILE A 83 4.24 1.46 10.00
C ILE A 83 4.24 0.78 8.65
N VAL A 84 3.32 -0.14 8.44
CA VAL A 84 3.20 -0.93 7.21
C VAL A 84 1.79 -0.80 6.68
N ASN A 85 1.64 -0.40 5.42
CA ASN A 85 0.37 -0.48 4.75
C ASN A 85 0.15 -1.86 4.13
N CYS A 86 -1.02 -2.44 4.37
CA CYS A 86 -1.46 -3.69 3.76
C CYS A 86 -2.84 -3.50 3.14
N ASP A 87 -3.01 -3.87 1.88
CA ASP A 87 -4.32 -3.82 1.23
C ASP A 87 -5.21 -5.01 1.65
N ALA A 88 -6.51 -4.79 1.68
CA ALA A 88 -7.50 -5.79 2.10
C ALA A 88 -7.65 -6.98 1.13
N ASP A 89 -7.04 -6.92 -0.05
CA ASP A 89 -7.07 -7.92 -1.12
C ASP A 89 -5.70 -8.51 -1.47
N SER A 90 -4.77 -8.46 -0.52
CA SER A 90 -3.39 -8.88 -0.74
C SER A 90 -2.96 -10.01 0.21
N LEU A 91 -2.01 -10.83 -0.24
CA LEU A 91 -1.41 -11.92 0.53
C LEU A 91 0.08 -11.65 0.75
N TYR A 92 0.50 -11.81 1.98
CA TYR A 92 1.84 -11.51 2.46
C TYR A 92 2.55 -12.81 2.82
N PRO A 93 3.79 -13.08 2.31
CA PRO A 93 4.58 -14.23 2.74
C PRO A 93 4.74 -14.25 4.26
N THR A 94 4.78 -15.42 4.87
CA THR A 94 4.84 -15.56 6.33
C THR A 94 6.05 -14.87 6.98
N ASN A 95 7.13 -14.67 6.24
CA ASN A 95 8.33 -13.96 6.65
C ASN A 95 8.39 -12.49 6.18
N TYR A 96 7.25 -11.92 5.76
CA TYR A 96 7.19 -10.56 5.21
C TYR A 96 7.68 -9.51 6.22
N LEU A 97 7.16 -9.55 7.45
CA LEU A 97 7.56 -8.61 8.49
C LEU A 97 9.01 -8.80 8.94
N GLU A 98 9.51 -10.03 8.98
CA GLU A 98 10.93 -10.31 9.27
C GLU A 98 11.85 -9.64 8.24
N LYS A 99 11.53 -9.78 6.94
CA LYS A 99 12.29 -9.13 5.87
C LYS A 99 12.29 -7.61 5.99
N ILE A 100 11.18 -7.01 6.43
CA ILE A 100 11.09 -5.58 6.70
C ILE A 100 12.05 -5.19 7.83
N VAL A 101 11.99 -5.88 8.97
CA VAL A 101 12.86 -5.63 10.12
C VAL A 101 14.33 -5.83 9.76
N GLU A 102 14.66 -6.93 9.06
CA GLU A 102 16.03 -7.17 8.57
C GLU A 102 16.53 -6.05 7.68
N ALA A 103 15.67 -5.49 6.84
CA ALA A 103 16.06 -4.40 5.96
C ALA A 103 16.38 -3.12 6.73
N PHE A 104 15.56 -2.76 7.72
CA PHE A 104 15.81 -1.60 8.58
C PHE A 104 17.05 -1.81 9.46
N ASN A 105 17.28 -3.01 9.98
CA ASN A 105 18.46 -3.34 10.80
C ASN A 105 19.79 -3.30 10.03
N LYS A 106 19.77 -3.28 8.67
CA LYS A 106 20.98 -3.16 7.86
C LYS A 106 21.61 -1.78 7.88
N SER A 107 20.83 -0.73 8.12
CA SER A 107 21.34 0.64 8.18
C SER A 107 20.28 1.58 8.74
N GLU A 108 20.67 2.40 9.70
CA GLU A 108 19.82 3.46 10.26
C GLU A 108 19.40 4.51 9.22
N LYS A 109 20.20 4.65 8.14
CA LYS A 109 19.89 5.56 7.02
C LYS A 109 18.65 5.13 6.22
N ILE A 110 18.18 3.89 6.37
CA ILE A 110 16.95 3.41 5.69
C ILE A 110 15.75 3.94 6.46
N VAL A 111 14.93 4.74 5.78
CA VAL A 111 13.72 5.38 6.34
C VAL A 111 12.43 4.73 5.84
N ALA A 112 12.49 4.06 4.69
CA ALA A 112 11.38 3.30 4.15
C ALA A 112 11.87 2.13 3.28
N VAL A 113 11.06 1.07 3.21
CA VAL A 113 11.30 -0.07 2.34
C VAL A 113 10.02 -0.43 1.59
N TYR A 114 10.18 -0.93 0.36
CA TYR A 114 9.09 -1.39 -0.48
C TYR A 114 9.58 -2.49 -1.41
N GLY A 115 8.66 -3.20 -2.00
CA GLY A 115 8.95 -4.28 -2.90
C GLY A 115 7.94 -4.40 -4.04
N PRO A 116 8.14 -5.36 -4.94
CA PRO A 116 7.27 -5.55 -6.08
C PRO A 116 5.92 -6.14 -5.68
N LEU A 117 4.91 -5.83 -6.49
CA LEU A 117 3.60 -6.47 -6.47
C LEU A 117 3.51 -7.45 -7.64
N VAL A 118 3.00 -8.65 -7.38
CA VAL A 118 2.63 -9.63 -8.40
C VAL A 118 1.17 -10.03 -8.21
N PHE A 119 0.57 -10.68 -9.19
CA PHE A 119 -0.87 -10.91 -9.17
C PHE A 119 -1.22 -12.34 -8.79
N ILE A 120 -2.19 -12.50 -7.88
CA ILE A 120 -2.68 -13.79 -7.39
C ILE A 120 -3.20 -14.64 -8.56
N GLU A 121 -3.93 -14.02 -9.48
CA GLU A 121 -4.60 -14.69 -10.59
C GLU A 121 -3.67 -15.00 -11.79
N ASN A 122 -2.42 -14.55 -11.73
CA ASN A 122 -1.45 -14.78 -12.80
C ASN A 122 -0.66 -16.08 -12.56
N GLY A 123 -0.25 -16.74 -13.64
CA GLY A 123 0.65 -17.88 -13.57
C GLY A 123 2.09 -17.46 -13.21
N LYS A 124 2.91 -18.43 -12.77
CA LYS A 124 4.31 -18.19 -12.34
C LYS A 124 5.14 -17.45 -13.40
N ILE A 125 5.01 -17.83 -14.68
CA ILE A 125 5.75 -17.20 -15.78
C ILE A 125 5.38 -15.74 -15.94
N SER A 126 4.07 -15.43 -15.93
CA SER A 126 3.58 -14.05 -16.02
C SER A 126 4.05 -13.20 -14.83
N ASN A 127 4.02 -13.76 -13.62
CA ASN A 127 4.51 -13.07 -12.43
C ASN A 127 6.02 -12.87 -12.44
N PHE A 128 6.79 -13.79 -13.06
CA PHE A 128 8.22 -13.59 -13.27
C PHE A 128 8.51 -12.37 -14.16
N PHE A 129 7.80 -12.23 -15.29
CA PHE A 129 7.95 -11.06 -16.15
C PHE A 129 7.45 -9.77 -15.48
N THR A 130 6.38 -9.84 -14.67
CA THR A 130 5.90 -8.71 -13.88
C THR A 130 6.99 -8.26 -12.89
N LEU A 131 7.61 -9.19 -12.18
CA LEU A 131 8.69 -8.91 -11.22
C LEU A 131 9.92 -8.30 -11.91
N LEU A 132 10.33 -8.87 -13.05
CA LEU A 132 11.45 -8.36 -13.82
C LEU A 132 11.18 -6.94 -14.34
N GLY A 133 10.02 -6.76 -14.96
CA GLY A 133 9.60 -5.44 -15.47
C GLY A 133 9.50 -4.38 -14.36
N TYR A 134 8.93 -4.75 -13.21
CA TYR A 134 8.84 -3.86 -12.04
C TYR A 134 10.24 -3.45 -11.56
N THR A 135 11.16 -4.42 -11.44
CA THR A 135 12.53 -4.16 -10.97
C THR A 135 13.30 -3.24 -11.91
N ILE A 136 13.21 -3.49 -13.23
CA ILE A 136 13.82 -2.63 -14.24
C ILE A 136 13.21 -1.23 -14.22
N ALA A 137 11.89 -1.13 -14.23
CA ALA A 137 11.19 0.15 -14.21
C ALA A 137 11.54 0.98 -12.97
N ASP A 138 11.59 0.37 -11.78
CA ASP A 138 11.97 1.05 -10.55
C ASP A 138 13.44 1.53 -10.60
N PHE A 139 14.36 0.70 -11.09
CA PHE A 139 15.76 1.10 -11.26
C PHE A 139 15.90 2.30 -12.18
N LEU A 140 15.29 2.25 -13.38
CA LEU A 140 15.34 3.34 -14.35
C LEU A 140 14.68 4.61 -13.79
N SER A 141 13.54 4.46 -13.12
CA SER A 141 12.83 5.58 -12.49
C SER A 141 13.69 6.31 -11.46
N LYS A 142 14.43 5.57 -10.62
CA LYS A 142 15.35 6.16 -9.65
C LYS A 142 16.52 6.87 -10.31
N VAL A 143 17.14 6.24 -11.29
CA VAL A 143 18.32 6.79 -11.96
C VAL A 143 17.99 8.08 -12.70
N PHE A 144 16.90 8.11 -13.45
CA PHE A 144 16.57 9.24 -14.31
C PHE A 144 15.74 10.33 -13.65
N THR A 145 14.91 9.99 -12.64
CA THR A 145 13.92 10.95 -12.12
C THR A 145 13.91 11.04 -10.58
N ASN A 146 14.73 10.25 -9.90
CA ASN A 146 14.69 10.10 -8.44
C ASN A 146 13.27 9.84 -7.91
N THR A 147 12.50 9.07 -8.67
CA THR A 147 11.12 8.68 -8.31
C THR A 147 11.09 7.19 -8.00
N TYR A 148 10.29 6.82 -7.01
CA TYR A 148 10.16 5.46 -6.49
C TYR A 148 8.82 4.89 -6.92
N ILE A 149 8.82 3.71 -7.55
CA ILE A 149 7.58 3.03 -7.96
C ILE A 149 7.05 2.22 -6.77
N VAL A 150 6.34 2.88 -5.88
CA VAL A 150 5.83 2.29 -4.64
C VAL A 150 4.38 1.85 -4.82
N GLY A 151 4.12 0.56 -4.62
CA GLY A 151 2.74 0.09 -4.46
C GLY A 151 2.29 0.24 -3.01
N ALA A 152 1.12 0.84 -2.78
CA ALA A 152 0.57 1.05 -1.43
C ALA A 152 0.56 -0.24 -0.60
N ALA A 153 0.12 -1.36 -1.19
CA ALA A 153 0.07 -2.67 -0.53
C ALA A 153 1.42 -3.22 -0.03
N ASN A 154 2.55 -2.60 -0.39
CA ASN A 154 3.89 -3.11 -0.07
C ASN A 154 4.84 -1.97 0.29
N PHE A 155 4.49 -1.21 1.32
CA PHE A 155 5.25 -0.05 1.76
C PHE A 155 5.35 -0.03 3.29
N ALA A 156 6.59 -0.05 3.80
CA ALA A 156 6.90 0.07 5.21
C ALA A 156 7.78 1.30 5.47
N ILE A 157 7.48 2.05 6.52
CA ILE A 157 8.07 3.37 6.78
C ILE A 157 8.42 3.48 8.26
N LYS A 158 9.54 4.10 8.62
CA LYS A 158 9.82 4.53 9.98
C LYS A 158 8.81 5.61 10.39
N LYS A 159 8.05 5.35 11.44
CA LYS A 159 6.96 6.24 11.88
C LYS A 159 7.46 7.65 12.18
N GLU A 160 8.59 7.79 12.88
CA GLU A 160 9.21 9.09 13.19
C GLU A 160 9.44 9.95 11.94
N ILE A 161 9.89 9.32 10.83
CA ILE A 161 10.16 10.03 9.58
C ILE A 161 8.86 10.34 8.85
N TYR A 162 7.87 9.42 8.88
CA TYR A 162 6.54 9.69 8.35
C TYR A 162 5.90 10.92 9.01
N ASP A 163 5.96 11.00 10.34
CA ASP A 163 5.43 12.13 11.10
C ASP A 163 6.21 13.42 10.79
N LYS A 164 7.55 13.34 10.73
CA LYS A 164 8.43 14.47 10.42
C LYS A 164 8.15 15.11 9.06
N VAL A 165 7.83 14.31 8.04
CA VAL A 165 7.51 14.85 6.69
C VAL A 165 6.07 15.28 6.54
N GLY A 166 5.25 15.16 7.59
CA GLY A 166 3.82 15.48 7.58
C GLY A 166 2.95 14.42 6.89
N GLY A 167 3.47 13.21 6.69
CA GLY A 167 2.76 12.06 6.14
C GLY A 167 2.14 12.27 4.75
N TYR A 168 1.02 11.59 4.52
CA TYR A 168 0.18 11.79 3.33
C TYR A 168 -0.50 13.15 3.34
N ASN A 169 -0.62 13.76 2.16
CA ASN A 169 -1.33 15.03 2.04
C ASN A 169 -2.83 14.80 1.78
N THR A 170 -3.61 14.70 2.85
CA THR A 170 -5.07 14.50 2.78
C THR A 170 -5.87 15.71 2.29
N ASN A 171 -5.24 16.89 2.23
CA ASN A 171 -5.84 18.11 1.69
C ASN A 171 -5.62 18.26 0.18
N SER A 172 -4.77 17.41 -0.39
CA SER A 172 -4.50 17.39 -1.82
C SER A 172 -5.32 16.33 -2.51
N ASN A 173 -6.01 16.70 -3.57
CA ASN A 173 -6.71 15.77 -4.45
C ASN A 173 -5.78 15.06 -5.48
N LEU A 174 -4.46 15.24 -5.37
CA LEU A 174 -3.49 14.64 -6.28
C LEU A 174 -3.39 13.13 -6.10
N ALA A 175 -3.39 12.41 -7.21
CA ALA A 175 -3.18 10.97 -7.23
C ALA A 175 -1.72 10.57 -6.91
N SER A 176 -1.46 9.25 -6.77
CA SER A 176 -0.12 8.70 -6.52
C SER A 176 0.56 9.24 -5.26
N GLN A 177 -0.20 9.35 -4.18
CA GLN A 177 0.30 9.84 -2.90
C GLN A 177 1.49 9.01 -2.37
N ASP A 178 1.54 7.71 -2.67
CA ASP A 178 2.65 6.83 -2.25
C ASP A 178 3.97 7.22 -2.91
N PHE A 179 3.96 7.52 -4.22
CA PHE A 179 5.16 8.00 -4.94
C PHE A 179 5.63 9.35 -4.39
N ARG A 180 4.66 10.25 -4.11
CA ARG A 180 4.93 11.57 -3.53
C ARG A 180 5.49 11.47 -2.13
N LEU A 181 4.93 10.58 -1.30
CA LEU A 181 5.43 10.32 0.04
C LEU A 181 6.84 9.74 -0.01
N ALA A 182 7.09 8.73 -0.86
CA ALA A 182 8.42 8.15 -1.03
C ALA A 182 9.46 9.21 -1.43
N LYS A 183 9.09 10.13 -2.33
CA LYS A 183 9.95 11.26 -2.73
C LYS A 183 10.20 12.26 -1.59
N LYS A 184 9.24 12.49 -0.69
CA LYS A 184 9.44 13.29 0.52
C LYS A 184 10.40 12.58 1.51
N LEU A 185 10.15 11.29 1.76
CA LEU A 185 10.95 10.46 2.67
C LEU A 185 12.41 10.36 2.22
N SER A 186 12.67 10.30 0.90
CA SER A 186 14.02 10.18 0.35
C SER A 186 14.92 11.38 0.66
N LYS A 187 14.36 12.53 1.04
CA LYS A 187 15.10 13.71 1.51
C LYS A 187 15.63 13.53 2.94
N HIS A 188 15.12 12.55 3.68
CA HIS A 188 15.48 12.29 5.08
C HIS A 188 16.24 10.98 5.26
N GLY A 189 16.42 10.19 4.21
CA GLY A 189 17.17 8.95 4.25
C GLY A 189 16.91 8.07 3.03
N LYS A 190 17.35 6.80 3.08
CA LYS A 190 17.23 5.88 1.96
C LYS A 190 15.84 5.25 1.91
N VAL A 191 15.14 5.41 0.81
CA VAL A 191 13.97 4.62 0.43
C VAL A 191 14.46 3.42 -0.38
N LYS A 192 14.36 2.22 0.17
CA LYS A 192 15.02 1.03 -0.36
C LYS A 192 14.03 0.08 -1.03
N PHE A 193 14.28 -0.24 -2.29
CA PHE A 193 13.62 -1.32 -3.00
C PHE A 193 14.20 -2.67 -2.59
N ILE A 194 13.36 -3.65 -2.31
CA ILE A 194 13.74 -5.02 -1.93
C ILE A 194 13.05 -5.99 -2.89
N PRO A 195 13.75 -6.51 -3.92
CA PRO A 195 13.16 -7.42 -4.91
C PRO A 195 12.54 -8.69 -4.32
N SER A 196 13.06 -9.17 -3.17
CA SER A 196 12.55 -10.35 -2.47
C SER A 196 11.35 -10.08 -1.55
N LEU A 197 10.96 -8.81 -1.36
CA LEU A 197 9.79 -8.41 -0.58
C LEU A 197 8.56 -8.42 -1.49
N ILE A 198 8.21 -9.61 -1.98
CA ILE A 198 7.11 -9.79 -2.94
C ILE A 198 5.78 -9.88 -2.19
N VAL A 199 4.77 -9.15 -2.65
CA VAL A 199 3.39 -9.24 -2.18
C VAL A 199 2.50 -9.64 -3.34
N LEU A 200 1.58 -10.57 -3.08
CA LEU A 200 0.58 -11.00 -4.06
C LEU A 200 -0.68 -10.17 -3.85
N THR A 201 -1.16 -9.52 -4.89
CA THR A 201 -2.38 -8.70 -4.84
C THR A 201 -3.35 -9.11 -5.94
N SER A 202 -4.63 -8.74 -5.80
CA SER A 202 -5.63 -9.02 -6.82
C SER A 202 -5.46 -8.14 -8.06
N ASN A 203 -5.59 -8.75 -9.24
CA ASN A 203 -5.55 -8.01 -10.51
C ASN A 203 -6.95 -7.54 -10.97
N ARG A 204 -7.98 -7.66 -10.14
CA ARG A 204 -9.38 -7.35 -10.51
C ARG A 204 -9.53 -5.96 -11.13
N ARG A 205 -8.84 -4.94 -10.63
CA ARG A 205 -8.86 -3.58 -11.20
C ARG A 205 -8.25 -3.52 -12.60
N PHE A 206 -7.20 -4.30 -12.85
CA PHE A 206 -6.56 -4.40 -14.17
C PHE A 206 -7.48 -5.11 -15.17
N LYS A 207 -8.19 -6.16 -14.75
CA LYS A 207 -9.14 -6.88 -15.59
C LYS A 207 -10.35 -6.03 -15.96
N GLU A 208 -10.88 -5.27 -15.00
CA GLU A 208 -12.06 -4.41 -15.24
C GLU A 208 -11.76 -3.25 -16.19
N ASN A 209 -10.56 -2.70 -16.17
CA ASN A 209 -10.16 -1.54 -16.97
C ASN A 209 -9.42 -1.90 -18.27
N GLY A 210 -9.04 -3.17 -18.44
CA GLY A 210 -8.16 -3.64 -19.49
C GLY A 210 -6.68 -3.35 -19.17
N THR A 211 -5.84 -4.38 -19.29
CA THR A 211 -4.42 -4.35 -18.87
C THR A 211 -3.64 -3.21 -19.53
N PHE A 212 -3.84 -2.97 -20.82
CA PHE A 212 -3.12 -1.91 -21.54
C PHE A 212 -3.48 -0.51 -21.02
N ARG A 213 -4.77 -0.25 -20.79
CA ARG A 213 -5.22 1.04 -20.22
C ARG A 213 -4.67 1.26 -18.82
N ALA A 214 -4.65 0.20 -18.00
CA ALA A 214 -4.11 0.26 -16.65
C ALA A 214 -2.60 0.56 -16.64
N LEU A 215 -1.82 -0.06 -17.54
CA LEU A 215 -0.39 0.22 -17.69
C LEU A 215 -0.14 1.64 -18.17
N LEU A 216 -0.86 2.10 -19.19
CA LEU A 216 -0.76 3.48 -19.69
C LEU A 216 -1.11 4.50 -18.60
N HIS A 217 -2.12 4.17 -17.79
CA HIS A 217 -2.53 5.02 -16.69
C HIS A 217 -1.47 5.07 -15.59
N SER A 218 -0.90 3.91 -15.20
CA SER A 218 0.20 3.85 -14.24
C SER A 218 1.43 4.64 -14.72
N PHE A 219 1.72 4.59 -16.02
CA PHE A 219 2.78 5.40 -16.61
C PHE A 219 2.50 6.90 -16.51
N LYS A 220 1.26 7.33 -16.81
CA LYS A 220 0.85 8.74 -16.66
C LYS A 220 1.00 9.23 -15.22
N LEU A 221 0.59 8.42 -14.24
CA LEU A 221 0.74 8.72 -12.82
C LEU A 221 2.21 8.87 -12.43
N TRP A 222 3.06 7.95 -12.87
CA TRP A 222 4.49 8.03 -12.64
C TRP A 222 5.07 9.30 -13.27
N PHE A 223 4.73 9.60 -14.52
CA PHE A 223 5.21 10.78 -15.24
C PHE A 223 4.82 12.08 -14.53
N ASP A 224 3.59 12.17 -14.03
CA ASP A 224 3.09 13.32 -13.27
C ASP A 224 3.92 13.61 -12.01
N VAL A 225 4.32 12.54 -11.30
CA VAL A 225 5.15 12.67 -10.09
C VAL A 225 6.62 12.88 -10.44
N ALA A 226 7.14 12.16 -11.43
CA ALA A 226 8.54 12.24 -11.84
C ALA A 226 8.94 13.65 -12.25
N PHE A 227 8.09 14.31 -13.03
CA PHE A 227 8.33 15.66 -13.56
C PHE A 227 7.61 16.77 -12.77
N ASN A 228 7.01 16.47 -11.62
CA ASN A 228 6.29 17.42 -10.74
C ASN A 228 5.19 18.21 -11.47
N ILE A 229 4.50 17.60 -12.41
CA ILE A 229 3.44 18.24 -13.22
C ILE A 229 2.24 18.56 -12.34
N ASN A 230 1.86 17.66 -11.41
CA ASN A 230 0.81 17.84 -10.40
C ASN A 230 -0.58 18.13 -11.00
N LYS A 231 -0.95 17.45 -12.07
CA LYS A 231 -2.23 17.61 -12.78
C LYS A 231 -3.21 16.45 -12.58
N ILE A 232 -2.72 15.25 -12.23
CA ILE A 232 -3.59 14.08 -12.10
C ILE A 232 -4.18 14.03 -10.71
N THR A 233 -5.50 14.12 -10.61
CA THR A 233 -6.27 14.11 -9.36
C THR A 233 -6.99 12.78 -9.15
N TYR A 234 -7.41 12.51 -7.91
CA TYR A 234 -8.21 11.34 -7.57
C TYR A 234 -9.53 11.29 -8.31
N ASP A 235 -10.20 12.41 -8.52
CA ASP A 235 -11.48 12.46 -9.23
C ASP A 235 -11.29 11.99 -10.67
N ASN A 236 -10.23 12.41 -11.34
CA ASN A 236 -9.87 11.95 -12.69
C ASN A 236 -9.40 10.48 -12.70
N TYR A 237 -8.96 9.94 -11.55
CA TYR A 237 -8.50 8.56 -11.43
C TYR A 237 -9.64 7.58 -11.17
N TYR A 238 -10.60 7.96 -10.31
CA TYR A 238 -11.66 7.05 -9.85
C TYR A 238 -12.99 7.20 -10.59
N THR A 239 -13.22 8.31 -11.33
CA THR A 239 -14.46 8.53 -12.08
C THR A 239 -14.68 7.53 -13.22
N HIS A 240 -13.67 6.72 -13.56
CA HIS A 240 -13.80 5.84 -14.73
C HIS A 240 -14.08 4.37 -14.45
N SER A 241 -14.16 3.84 -13.20
CA SER A 241 -14.41 2.40 -13.17
C SER A 241 -15.01 1.72 -11.94
N TYR A 242 -14.69 2.10 -10.73
CA TYR A 242 -15.03 1.21 -9.61
C TYR A 242 -16.14 1.72 -8.69
N TYR A 243 -16.17 3.00 -8.39
CA TYR A 243 -17.13 3.56 -7.43
C TYR A 243 -18.49 3.85 -8.04
N GLN A 244 -18.58 4.16 -9.34
CA GLN A 244 -19.86 4.39 -10.02
C GLN A 244 -20.68 3.09 -10.17
N LYS A 245 -20.04 1.93 -10.40
CA LYS A 245 -20.76 0.63 -10.49
C LYS A 245 -21.29 0.12 -9.15
N LYS A 246 -20.65 0.44 -8.03
CA LYS A 246 -21.15 0.08 -6.67
C LYS A 246 -22.30 0.99 -6.21
N GLY A 247 -22.39 2.22 -6.70
CA GLY A 247 -23.50 3.14 -6.41
C GLY A 247 -24.76 2.87 -7.24
N ALA A 248 -24.59 2.48 -8.50
CA ALA A 248 -25.70 2.27 -9.44
C ALA A 248 -26.52 0.98 -9.21
N ASN A 249 -26.01 0.02 -8.43
CA ASN A 249 -26.75 -1.20 -8.07
C ASN A 249 -27.63 -1.06 -6.81
N LYS A 250 -27.81 0.14 -6.28
CA LYS A 250 -28.70 0.40 -5.13
C LYS A 250 -30.02 1.08 -5.50
N GLU A 251 -30.25 1.34 -6.80
CA GLU A 251 -31.50 1.92 -7.31
C GLU A 251 -32.24 1.00 -8.31
N LYS A 252 -32.26 -0.31 -8.05
CA LYS A 252 -33.20 -1.22 -8.72
C LYS A 252 -33.72 -2.24 -7.72
#